data_2dde61a52786248a93d9c09657708895
#
_entry.id   2dde61a52786248a93d9c09657708895
#
_cell.length_a   1.000
_cell.length_b   1.000
_cell.length_c   1.000
_cell.angle_alpha   90.00
_cell.angle_beta   90.00
_cell.angle_gamma   90.00
#
_symmetry.space_group_name_H-M   'P 1'
#
loop_
_entity.id
_entity.type
_entity.pdbx_description
1 polymer ?
#
loop_
_entity_poly.entity_id
_entity_poly.type
_entity_poly.pdbx_seq_one_letter_code
_entity_poly.pdbx_strand_id
1 'polypeptide(L)'
;MTTISLILLAEAEWITIAFLIVLAIIGLIYLILRKRSKEPQKPDTKPVALPAEPDDRVVVNPTRANEPDGAILIYRKEGVLVYNGTQVPMDQIVDAFVINVNDNPYIPATYHIQLNLGNGRAARIPAGNDAEWANEALKQLKEAIDRK
;
A
#
# COMPACT_ATOMS: atom_id res chain seq x y z
N MET A 1 0.04 1.96 -64.96
CA MET A 1 0.67 2.53 -63.75
C MET A 1 -0.26 2.71 -62.56
N THR A 2 -1.52 2.36 -62.64
CA THR A 2 -2.55 2.61 -61.59
C THR A 2 -2.73 1.48 -60.56
N THR A 3 -2.38 0.25 -60.89
CA THR A 3 -2.58 -0.91 -59.98
C THR A 3 -1.57 -1.01 -58.84
N ILE A 4 -0.33 -0.60 -59.06
CA ILE A 4 0.74 -0.65 -58.03
C ILE A 4 0.48 0.39 -56.92
N SER A 5 -0.04 1.57 -57.24
CA SER A 5 -0.40 2.61 -56.26
C SER A 5 -1.55 2.20 -55.34
N LEU A 6 -2.52 1.40 -55.85
CA LEU A 6 -3.66 0.94 -55.05
C LEU A 6 -3.24 -0.13 -54.03
N ILE A 7 -2.30 -0.99 -54.37
CA ILE A 7 -1.79 -2.03 -53.45
C ILE A 7 -0.96 -1.43 -52.35
N LEU A 8 -0.11 -0.45 -52.63
CA LEU A 8 0.69 0.27 -51.65
C LEU A 8 -0.20 1.08 -50.66
N LEU A 9 -1.31 1.66 -51.13
CA LEU A 9 -2.27 2.36 -50.25
C LEU A 9 -2.99 1.37 -49.33
N ALA A 10 -3.40 0.20 -49.83
CA ALA A 10 -4.07 -0.81 -48.99
C ALA A 10 -3.13 -1.38 -47.91
N GLU A 11 -1.85 -1.61 -48.21
CA GLU A 11 -0.87 -2.04 -47.21
C GLU A 11 -0.60 -0.99 -46.15
N ALA A 12 -0.56 0.29 -46.48
CA ALA A 12 -0.39 1.38 -45.57
C ALA A 12 -1.59 1.52 -44.57
N GLU A 13 -2.80 1.25 -45.05
CA GLU A 13 -4.01 1.27 -44.18
C GLU A 13 -3.99 0.12 -43.17
N TRP A 14 -3.56 -1.08 -43.54
CA TRP A 14 -3.45 -2.19 -42.60
C TRP A 14 -2.38 -1.96 -41.54
N ILE A 15 -1.26 -1.34 -41.86
CA ILE A 15 -0.19 -1.00 -40.92
C ILE A 15 -0.68 0.03 -39.92
N THR A 16 -1.43 1.05 -40.33
CA THR A 16 -1.99 2.07 -39.43
C THR A 16 -3.04 1.49 -38.51
N ILE A 17 -3.91 0.61 -38.99
CA ILE A 17 -4.91 -0.09 -38.18
C ILE A 17 -4.23 -0.97 -37.12
N ALA A 18 -3.22 -1.75 -37.51
CA ALA A 18 -2.46 -2.60 -36.59
C ALA A 18 -1.77 -1.78 -35.50
N PHE A 19 -1.19 -0.64 -35.85
CA PHE A 19 -0.53 0.25 -34.90
C PHE A 19 -1.54 0.85 -33.89
N LEU A 20 -2.73 1.26 -34.33
CA LEU A 20 -3.78 1.76 -33.45
C LEU A 20 -4.30 0.68 -32.49
N ILE A 21 -4.41 -0.57 -32.95
CA ILE A 21 -4.81 -1.70 -32.08
C ILE A 21 -3.75 -1.94 -30.99
N VAL A 22 -2.46 -1.92 -31.33
CA VAL A 22 -1.37 -2.08 -30.37
C VAL A 22 -1.37 -0.96 -29.34
N LEU A 23 -1.55 0.28 -29.75
CA LEU A 23 -1.67 1.43 -28.81
C LEU A 23 -2.87 1.28 -27.90
N ALA A 24 -4.02 0.82 -28.40
CA ALA A 24 -5.21 0.60 -27.60
C ALA A 24 -4.98 -0.50 -26.54
N ILE A 25 -4.29 -1.58 -26.89
CA ILE A 25 -3.94 -2.67 -25.97
C ILE A 25 -2.98 -2.17 -24.90
N ILE A 26 -1.94 -1.42 -25.26
CA ILE A 26 -0.98 -0.83 -24.30
C ILE A 26 -1.70 0.12 -23.35
N GLY A 27 -2.59 0.97 -23.87
CA GLY A 27 -3.41 1.89 -23.06
C GLY A 27 -4.32 1.14 -22.07
N LEU A 28 -4.94 0.04 -22.52
CA LEU A 28 -5.79 -0.79 -21.68
C LEU A 28 -4.99 -1.47 -20.56
N ILE A 29 -3.82 -2.04 -20.89
CA ILE A 29 -2.91 -2.64 -19.91
C ILE A 29 -2.45 -1.60 -18.90
N TYR A 30 -2.08 -0.39 -19.35
CA TYR A 30 -1.69 0.71 -18.46
C TYR A 30 -2.82 1.11 -17.51
N LEU A 31 -4.06 1.20 -18.00
CA LEU A 31 -5.23 1.51 -17.16
C LEU A 31 -5.51 0.41 -16.13
N ILE A 32 -5.37 -0.87 -16.50
CA ILE A 32 -5.54 -2.00 -15.59
C ILE A 32 -4.46 -1.99 -14.51
N LEU A 33 -3.20 -1.76 -14.88
CA LEU A 33 -2.08 -1.69 -13.93
C LEU A 33 -2.23 -0.49 -12.99
N ARG A 34 -2.63 0.67 -13.51
CA ARG A 34 -2.89 1.88 -12.72
C ARG A 34 -4.04 1.70 -11.74
N LYS A 35 -5.09 0.97 -12.13
CA LYS A 35 -6.23 0.68 -11.25
C LYS A 35 -5.83 -0.26 -10.12
N ARG A 36 -5.01 -1.29 -10.40
CA ARG A 36 -4.48 -2.21 -9.39
C ARG A 36 -3.58 -1.52 -8.35
N SER A 37 -2.84 -0.49 -8.76
CA SER A 37 -1.96 0.26 -7.84
C SER A 37 -2.72 1.19 -6.88
N LYS A 38 -4.01 1.45 -7.10
CA LYS A 38 -4.80 2.39 -6.29
C LYS A 38 -5.75 1.73 -5.29
N GLU A 39 -5.98 0.44 -5.38
CA GLU A 39 -6.76 -0.25 -4.35
C GLU A 39 -5.86 -0.56 -3.15
N PRO A 40 -6.15 -0.01 -1.95
CA PRO A 40 -5.55 -0.51 -0.73
C PRO A 40 -5.98 -1.97 -0.60
N GLN A 41 -5.03 -2.89 -0.79
CA GLN A 41 -5.30 -4.32 -0.74
C GLN A 41 -5.72 -4.68 0.68
N LYS A 42 -7.01 -4.93 0.86
CA LYS A 42 -7.55 -5.49 2.10
C LYS A 42 -6.84 -6.82 2.38
N PRO A 43 -6.33 -7.04 3.58
CA PRO A 43 -5.74 -8.33 3.92
C PRO A 43 -6.78 -9.44 3.75
N ASP A 44 -6.43 -10.52 3.05
CA ASP A 44 -7.31 -11.68 2.77
C ASP A 44 -7.55 -12.57 4.00
N THR A 45 -7.27 -12.08 5.18
CA THR A 45 -7.48 -12.81 6.44
C THR A 45 -8.93 -12.63 6.89
N LYS A 46 -9.61 -13.73 7.20
CA LYS A 46 -10.92 -13.67 7.85
C LYS A 46 -10.78 -12.84 9.12
N PRO A 47 -11.65 -11.85 9.34
CA PRO A 47 -11.58 -11.04 10.54
C PRO A 47 -11.70 -11.92 11.77
N VAL A 48 -10.73 -11.81 12.67
CA VAL A 48 -10.74 -12.48 13.97
C VAL A 48 -11.64 -11.68 14.90
N ALA A 49 -12.44 -12.33 15.70
CA ALA A 49 -13.21 -11.69 16.75
C ALA A 49 -12.22 -11.15 17.81
N LEU A 50 -12.23 -9.86 18.05
CA LEU A 50 -11.29 -9.19 18.96
C LEU A 50 -11.95 -8.94 20.31
N PRO A 51 -11.20 -9.05 21.43
CA PRO A 51 -11.65 -8.59 22.73
C PRO A 51 -11.87 -7.08 22.75
N ALA A 52 -12.59 -6.60 23.78
CA ALA A 52 -12.92 -5.18 23.92
C ALA A 52 -11.67 -4.30 24.16
N GLU A 53 -10.64 -4.86 24.81
CA GLU A 53 -9.43 -4.15 25.16
C GLU A 53 -8.20 -4.78 24.48
N PRO A 54 -7.32 -3.97 23.85
CA PRO A 54 -6.05 -4.44 23.31
C PRO A 54 -5.05 -4.71 24.44
N ASP A 55 -4.12 -5.65 24.19
CA ASP A 55 -3.00 -5.91 25.11
C ASP A 55 -1.97 -4.77 25.13
N ASP A 56 -1.80 -4.10 23.99
CA ASP A 56 -0.88 -2.98 23.82
C ASP A 56 -1.43 -1.95 22.82
N ARG A 57 -0.92 -0.72 22.94
CA ARG A 57 -1.32 0.38 22.07
C ARG A 57 -0.12 1.25 21.72
N VAL A 58 0.16 1.39 20.43
CA VAL A 58 1.21 2.26 19.91
C VAL A 58 0.59 3.47 19.23
N VAL A 59 0.82 4.67 19.78
CA VAL A 59 0.30 5.91 19.20
C VAL A 59 1.16 6.32 18.02
N VAL A 60 0.54 6.44 16.85
CA VAL A 60 1.20 6.87 15.60
C VAL A 60 0.89 8.32 15.27
N ASN A 61 -0.24 8.83 15.74
CA ASN A 61 -0.60 10.23 15.61
C ASN A 61 -1.07 10.77 16.98
N PRO A 62 -0.26 11.58 17.67
CA PRO A 62 -0.57 12.04 19.02
C PRO A 62 -1.80 12.96 19.08
N THR A 63 -2.10 13.71 18.01
CA THR A 63 -3.28 14.59 17.97
C THR A 63 -4.59 13.81 17.82
N ARG A 64 -4.52 12.57 17.33
CA ARG A 64 -5.65 11.67 17.08
C ARG A 64 -5.54 10.36 17.85
N ALA A 65 -4.80 10.35 18.96
CA ALA A 65 -4.50 9.14 19.71
C ALA A 65 -5.74 8.30 20.09
N ASN A 66 -6.89 8.91 20.29
CA ASN A 66 -8.13 8.23 20.64
C ASN A 66 -8.99 7.80 19.45
N GLU A 67 -8.57 8.15 18.23
CA GLU A 67 -9.26 7.75 16.99
C GLU A 67 -8.70 6.46 16.43
N PRO A 68 -9.47 5.72 15.59
CA PRO A 68 -9.05 4.44 15.02
C PRO A 68 -7.77 4.52 14.17
N ASP A 69 -7.49 5.68 13.58
CA ASP A 69 -6.32 5.96 12.76
C ASP A 69 -5.19 6.68 13.51
N GLY A 70 -5.36 6.95 14.82
CA GLY A 70 -4.36 7.59 15.67
C GLY A 70 -3.43 6.63 16.38
N ALA A 71 -3.79 5.35 16.48
CA ALA A 71 -3.00 4.34 17.18
C ALA A 71 -3.12 2.96 16.54
N ILE A 72 -2.07 2.16 16.70
CA ILE A 72 -2.05 0.74 16.39
C ILE A 72 -2.43 -0.01 17.66
N LEU A 73 -3.44 -0.88 17.55
CA LEU A 73 -3.89 -1.74 18.66
C LEU A 73 -3.30 -3.14 18.45
N ILE A 74 -2.78 -3.74 19.51
CA ILE A 74 -2.11 -5.04 19.46
C ILE A 74 -2.86 -6.02 20.35
N TYR A 75 -3.27 -7.13 19.74
CA TYR A 75 -3.96 -8.24 20.37
C TYR A 75 -3.07 -9.48 20.27
N ARG A 76 -2.24 -9.70 21.30
CA ARG A 76 -1.21 -10.75 21.30
C ARG A 76 -1.78 -12.14 21.31
N LYS A 77 -2.84 -12.36 22.10
CA LYS A 77 -3.48 -13.66 22.19
C LYS A 77 -4.11 -14.10 20.87
N GLU A 78 -4.66 -13.15 20.13
CA GLU A 78 -5.24 -13.33 18.81
C GLU A 78 -4.18 -13.31 17.71
N GLY A 79 -2.96 -12.85 18.02
CA GLY A 79 -1.87 -12.71 17.04
C GLY A 79 -2.12 -11.65 15.98
N VAL A 80 -2.88 -10.60 16.32
CA VAL A 80 -3.32 -9.58 15.35
C VAL A 80 -2.95 -8.18 15.81
N LEU A 81 -2.60 -7.37 14.82
CA LEU A 81 -2.43 -5.94 14.92
C LEU A 81 -3.59 -5.26 14.19
N VAL A 82 -4.17 -4.21 14.77
CA VAL A 82 -5.29 -3.48 14.18
C VAL A 82 -4.93 -2.01 14.01
N TYR A 83 -5.12 -1.52 12.79
CA TYR A 83 -5.01 -0.10 12.50
C TYR A 83 -6.19 0.33 11.62
N ASN A 84 -6.87 1.38 12.02
CA ASN A 84 -8.05 1.93 11.32
C ASN A 84 -9.05 0.82 10.91
N GLY A 85 -9.36 -0.10 11.83
CA GLY A 85 -10.27 -1.21 11.60
C GLY A 85 -9.73 -2.34 10.69
N THR A 86 -8.51 -2.21 10.19
CA THR A 86 -7.85 -3.24 9.38
C THR A 86 -7.01 -4.13 10.27
N GLN A 87 -7.26 -5.44 10.21
CA GLN A 87 -6.50 -6.45 10.94
C GLN A 87 -5.30 -6.92 10.12
N VAL A 88 -4.13 -6.99 10.74
CA VAL A 88 -2.89 -7.52 10.16
C VAL A 88 -2.38 -8.63 11.08
N PRO A 89 -2.29 -9.88 10.60
CA PRO A 89 -1.72 -10.98 11.38
C PRO A 89 -0.25 -10.72 11.67
N MET A 90 0.14 -10.82 12.95
CA MET A 90 1.51 -10.52 13.39
C MET A 90 2.52 -11.54 12.86
N ASP A 91 2.12 -12.80 12.68
CA ASP A 91 2.93 -13.86 12.10
C ASP A 91 3.27 -13.65 10.61
N GLN A 92 2.50 -12.82 9.91
CA GLN A 92 2.76 -12.45 8.53
C GLN A 92 3.71 -11.27 8.38
N ILE A 93 4.03 -10.53 9.45
CA ILE A 93 4.94 -9.39 9.40
C ILE A 93 6.37 -9.90 9.31
N VAL A 94 7.01 -9.66 8.15
CA VAL A 94 8.40 -10.06 7.90
C VAL A 94 9.35 -8.96 8.32
N ASP A 95 8.98 -7.70 8.08
CA ASP A 95 9.79 -6.53 8.40
C ASP A 95 8.92 -5.28 8.55
N ALA A 96 9.44 -4.29 9.29
CA ALA A 96 8.81 -3.01 9.52
C ALA A 96 9.84 -1.88 9.53
N PHE A 97 9.57 -0.81 8.78
CA PHE A 97 10.45 0.37 8.68
C PHE A 97 9.66 1.65 8.38
N VAL A 98 10.30 2.79 8.63
CA VAL A 98 9.75 4.11 8.31
C VAL A 98 10.15 4.49 6.89
N ILE A 99 9.18 4.97 6.11
CA ILE A 99 9.40 5.53 4.78
C ILE A 99 8.91 6.97 4.72
N ASN A 100 9.62 7.82 3.97
CA ASN A 100 9.07 9.10 3.54
C ASN A 100 8.30 8.86 2.24
N VAL A 101 7.03 9.26 2.20
CA VAL A 101 6.17 9.06 1.01
C VAL A 101 6.16 10.27 0.09
N ASN A 102 6.81 11.38 0.47
CA ASN A 102 6.95 12.58 -0.33
C ASN A 102 8.37 12.72 -0.87
N ASP A 103 8.54 12.48 -2.16
CA ASP A 103 9.83 12.67 -2.85
C ASP A 103 10.06 14.13 -3.30
N ASN A 104 9.05 14.99 -3.14
CA ASN A 104 9.14 16.39 -3.56
C ASN A 104 9.75 17.25 -2.43
N PRO A 105 10.91 17.90 -2.63
CA PRO A 105 11.56 18.72 -1.60
C PRO A 105 10.79 19.98 -1.22
N TYR A 106 9.79 20.38 -2.00
CA TYR A 106 8.95 21.56 -1.74
C TYR A 106 7.69 21.25 -0.92
N ILE A 107 7.43 19.98 -0.64
CA ILE A 107 6.29 19.53 0.17
C ILE A 107 6.84 19.00 1.50
N PRO A 108 6.20 19.30 2.65
CA PRO A 108 6.61 18.73 3.93
C PRO A 108 6.71 17.22 3.86
N ALA A 109 7.76 16.66 4.45
CA ALA A 109 7.92 15.21 4.54
C ALA A 109 6.72 14.57 5.23
N THR A 110 6.30 13.42 4.74
CA THR A 110 5.22 12.63 5.34
C THR A 110 5.73 11.22 5.54
N TYR A 111 5.75 10.78 6.80
CA TYR A 111 6.32 9.50 7.18
C TYR A 111 5.21 8.46 7.36
N HIS A 112 5.46 7.26 6.87
CA HIS A 112 4.63 6.09 7.10
C HIS A 112 5.47 4.97 7.69
N ILE A 113 4.89 4.21 8.61
CA ILE A 113 5.42 2.90 9.00
C ILE A 113 4.92 1.90 7.97
N GLN A 114 5.84 1.27 7.26
CA GLN A 114 5.54 0.22 6.30
C GLN A 114 5.80 -1.14 6.95
N LEU A 115 4.79 -2.00 6.94
CA LEU A 115 4.87 -3.39 7.37
C LEU A 115 4.91 -4.26 6.11
N ASN A 116 5.99 -4.96 5.88
CA ASN A 116 6.10 -5.96 4.81
C ASN A 116 5.55 -7.29 5.30
N LEU A 117 4.67 -7.89 4.50
CA LEU A 117 4.02 -9.15 4.83
C LEU A 117 4.61 -10.29 4.00
N GLY A 118 4.62 -11.49 4.56
CA GLY A 118 5.19 -12.69 3.93
C GLY A 118 4.53 -13.10 2.61
N ASN A 119 3.35 -12.56 2.32
CA ASN A 119 2.65 -12.76 1.04
C ASN A 119 3.07 -11.75 -0.06
N GLY A 120 4.13 -10.97 0.17
CA GLY A 120 4.61 -9.92 -0.74
C GLY A 120 3.80 -8.63 -0.73
N ARG A 121 2.83 -8.49 0.17
CA ARG A 121 2.05 -7.28 0.37
C ARG A 121 2.72 -6.37 1.40
N ALA A 122 2.32 -5.10 1.42
CA ALA A 122 2.72 -4.15 2.44
C ALA A 122 1.51 -3.39 2.98
N ALA A 123 1.44 -3.26 4.30
CA ALA A 123 0.53 -2.35 4.96
C ALA A 123 1.28 -1.05 5.28
N ARG A 124 0.63 0.10 5.08
CA ARG A 124 1.22 1.41 5.36
C ARG A 124 0.37 2.16 6.37
N ILE A 125 1.01 2.61 7.43
CA ILE A 125 0.40 3.31 8.56
C ILE A 125 0.95 4.73 8.59
N PRO A 126 0.16 5.77 8.36
CA PRO A 126 0.62 7.14 8.47
C PRO A 126 1.13 7.46 9.89
N ALA A 127 2.33 8.04 9.98
CA ALA A 127 2.99 8.39 11.23
C ALA A 127 3.29 9.91 11.34
N GLY A 128 2.66 10.73 10.48
CA GLY A 128 2.77 12.19 10.52
C GLY A 128 3.98 12.74 9.76
N ASN A 129 4.42 13.94 10.16
CA ASN A 129 5.45 14.70 9.43
C ASN A 129 6.79 14.75 10.19
N ASP A 130 6.87 14.12 11.34
CA ASP A 130 8.05 14.08 12.20
C ASP A 130 8.75 12.72 12.09
N ALA A 131 10.01 12.73 11.63
CA ALA A 131 10.81 11.52 11.46
C ALA A 131 11.17 10.86 12.79
N GLU A 132 11.47 11.66 13.82
CA GLU A 132 11.85 11.14 15.13
C GLU A 132 10.68 10.44 15.78
N TRP A 133 9.50 11.07 15.71
CA TRP A 133 8.25 10.47 16.17
C TRP A 133 7.93 9.16 15.45
N ALA A 134 8.02 9.16 14.13
CA ALA A 134 7.75 7.96 13.33
C ALA A 134 8.69 6.80 13.67
N ASN A 135 9.98 7.08 13.91
CA ASN A 135 10.96 6.08 14.33
C ASN A 135 10.73 5.59 15.76
N GLU A 136 10.33 6.46 16.68
CA GLU A 136 9.99 6.05 18.05
C GLU A 136 8.72 5.18 18.07
N ALA A 137 7.70 5.53 17.30
CA ALA A 137 6.50 4.71 17.12
C ALA A 137 6.83 3.34 16.53
N LEU A 138 7.72 3.28 15.53
CA LEU A 138 8.20 2.01 14.97
C LEU A 138 8.93 1.17 16.02
N LYS A 139 9.78 1.78 16.83
CA LYS A 139 10.51 1.09 17.90
C LYS A 139 9.54 0.49 18.92
N GLN A 140 8.58 1.27 19.39
CA GLN A 140 7.53 0.80 20.29
C GLN A 140 6.71 -0.35 19.67
N LEU A 141 6.40 -0.26 18.39
CA LEU A 141 5.69 -1.32 17.66
C LEU A 141 6.51 -2.63 17.64
N LYS A 142 7.80 -2.56 17.30
CA LYS A 142 8.70 -3.73 17.30
C LYS A 142 8.78 -4.34 18.69
N GLU A 143 9.00 -3.54 19.72
CA GLU A 143 9.05 -4.00 21.11
C GLU A 143 7.73 -4.66 21.53
N ALA A 144 6.59 -4.12 21.11
CA ALA A 144 5.28 -4.69 21.45
C ALA A 144 4.98 -6.01 20.71
N ILE A 145 5.49 -6.17 19.48
CA ILE A 145 5.39 -7.44 18.71
C ILE A 145 6.33 -8.49 19.30
N ASP A 146 7.54 -8.11 19.72
CA ASP A 146 8.56 -9.03 20.23
C ASP A 146 8.31 -9.49 21.69
N ARG A 147 7.48 -8.79 22.43
CA ARG A 147 7.04 -9.21 23.78
C ARG A 147 6.10 -10.42 23.66
N LYS A 148 6.68 -11.61 23.62
CA LYS A 148 5.94 -12.89 23.70
C LYS A 148 5.55 -13.21 25.13
#